data_d8cd611604388954050bb84d8d30e753
#
_entry.id   d8cd611604388954050bb84d8d30e753
#
_cell.length_a   1.000
_cell.length_b   1.000
_cell.length_c   1.000
_cell.angle_alpha   90.00
_cell.angle_beta   90.00
_cell.angle_gamma   90.00
#
_symmetry.space_group_name_H-M   'P 1'
#
loop_
_entity.id
_entity.type
_entity.pdbx_description
1 polymer ?
#
loop_
_entity_poly.entity_id
_entity_poly.type
_entity_poly.pdbx_seq_one_letter_code
_entity_poly.pdbx_strand_id
1 'polypeptide(L)'
;MNYCHSRVEQGQGLHTKMCCVASKVLDIPVDLIHSECADTMVNTEGMSTGAGYTNDVIGFAVIDACEKLKKRIEKFYYTTDKNGQKIRRPFSDVVKMAYMTKQDLTAHGFYISPQPGFNFDKKEGRPYQYYEYGAGVSLVEIDLLTGQHKVLEGHIVFDAGQSLNPGIDI
;
A
#
# COMPACT_ATOMS: atom_id res chain seq x y z
N MET A 1 3.45 -4.71 16.09
CA MET A 1 4.15 -3.62 15.38
C MET A 1 3.14 -2.53 15.11
N ASN A 2 3.45 -1.30 15.47
CA ASN A 2 2.60 -0.16 15.14
C ASN A 2 3.24 0.64 14.03
N TYR A 3 2.44 1.16 13.12
CA TYR A 3 2.89 2.09 12.10
C TYR A 3 1.87 3.22 11.92
N CYS A 4 2.35 4.36 11.46
CA CYS A 4 1.54 5.52 11.13
C CYS A 4 1.96 6.06 9.76
N HIS A 5 1.01 6.62 9.04
CA HIS A 5 1.26 7.29 7.76
C HIS A 5 0.46 8.60 7.66
N SER A 6 0.85 9.46 6.72
CA SER A 6 0.32 10.82 6.58
C SER A 6 -0.97 10.95 5.76
N ARG A 7 -1.60 9.85 5.33
CA ARG A 7 -2.75 9.86 4.43
C ARG A 7 -4.04 9.47 5.11
N VAL A 8 -5.16 9.95 4.55
CA VAL A 8 -6.50 9.78 5.10
C VAL A 8 -7.15 8.51 4.58
N GLU A 9 -7.79 7.75 5.48
CA GLU A 9 -8.72 6.69 5.15
C GLU A 9 -10.09 7.30 4.83
N GLN A 10 -10.60 7.03 3.64
CA GLN A 10 -11.90 7.51 3.15
C GLN A 10 -12.89 6.36 2.90
N GLY A 11 -12.50 5.13 3.25
CA GLY A 11 -13.21 3.90 2.97
C GLY A 11 -12.56 3.03 1.90
N GLN A 12 -11.45 3.48 1.30
CA GLN A 12 -10.72 2.72 0.28
C GLN A 12 -9.85 1.60 0.86
N GLY A 13 -9.81 1.43 2.18
CA GLY A 13 -9.07 0.36 2.85
C GLY A 13 -7.56 0.57 2.89
N LEU A 14 -7.10 1.81 2.87
CA LEU A 14 -5.67 2.16 2.85
C LEU A 14 -4.92 1.56 4.04
N HIS A 15 -5.44 1.71 5.26
CA HIS A 15 -4.79 1.19 6.46
C HIS A 15 -4.57 -0.32 6.39
N THR A 16 -5.59 -1.06 5.99
CA THR A 16 -5.50 -2.52 5.84
C THR A 16 -4.53 -2.92 4.73
N LYS A 17 -4.57 -2.23 3.59
CA LYS A 17 -3.64 -2.47 2.49
C LYS A 17 -2.19 -2.28 2.91
N MET A 18 -1.90 -1.23 3.68
CA MET A 18 -0.55 -0.98 4.18
C MET A 18 -0.11 -2.02 5.22
N CYS A 19 -1.03 -2.52 6.07
CA CYS A 19 -0.75 -3.66 6.94
C CYS A 19 -0.36 -4.90 6.12
N CYS A 20 -1.07 -5.18 5.03
CA CYS A 20 -0.75 -6.30 4.14
C CYS A 20 0.62 -6.14 3.47
N VAL A 21 0.96 -4.93 3.01
CA VAL A 21 2.28 -4.62 2.44
C VAL A 21 3.39 -4.86 3.49
N ALA A 22 3.25 -4.31 4.68
CA ALA A 22 4.23 -4.48 5.76
C ALA A 22 4.37 -5.95 6.18
N SER A 23 3.25 -6.69 6.28
CA SER A 23 3.23 -8.13 6.55
C SER A 23 4.06 -8.91 5.53
N LYS A 24 3.89 -8.62 4.25
CA LYS A 24 4.61 -9.28 3.17
C LYS A 24 6.10 -8.98 3.18
N VAL A 25 6.50 -7.73 3.41
CA VAL A 25 7.92 -7.33 3.43
C VAL A 25 8.66 -7.91 4.63
N LEU A 26 8.04 -7.85 5.81
CA LEU A 26 8.63 -8.36 7.06
C LEU A 26 8.48 -9.88 7.21
N ASP A 27 7.61 -10.50 6.39
CA ASP A 27 7.27 -11.91 6.44
C ASP A 27 6.75 -12.32 7.83
N ILE A 28 5.74 -11.60 8.31
CA ILE A 28 5.05 -11.81 9.59
C ILE A 28 3.53 -11.79 9.39
N PRO A 29 2.75 -12.45 10.27
CA PRO A 29 1.29 -12.39 10.22
C PRO A 29 0.76 -10.95 10.29
N VAL A 30 -0.29 -10.65 9.52
CA VAL A 30 -0.88 -9.31 9.44
C VAL A 30 -1.51 -8.85 10.75
N ASP A 31 -2.02 -9.78 11.56
CA ASP A 31 -2.59 -9.53 12.90
C ASP A 31 -1.58 -9.00 13.92
N LEU A 32 -0.28 -9.13 13.64
CA LEU A 32 0.79 -8.52 14.45
C LEU A 32 1.08 -7.06 14.07
N ILE A 33 0.37 -6.51 13.08
CA ILE A 33 0.58 -5.15 12.57
C ILE A 33 -0.67 -4.32 12.83
N HIS A 34 -0.49 -3.16 13.44
CA HIS A 34 -1.57 -2.23 13.75
C HIS A 34 -1.28 -0.88 13.09
N SER A 35 -2.27 -0.35 12.38
CA SER A 35 -2.23 1.00 11.86
C SER A 35 -2.74 1.97 12.92
N GLU A 36 -1.94 2.96 13.24
CA GLU A 36 -2.34 4.08 14.06
C GLU A 36 -2.99 5.17 13.19
N CYS A 37 -3.79 6.02 13.81
CA CYS A 37 -4.38 7.15 13.11
C CYS A 37 -3.33 8.08 12.51
N ALA A 38 -3.63 8.64 11.35
CA ALA A 38 -2.82 9.70 10.77
C ALA A 38 -2.85 10.93 11.69
N ASP A 39 -1.67 11.37 12.11
CA ASP A 39 -1.51 12.51 13.01
C ASP A 39 -0.36 13.39 12.49
N THR A 40 -0.64 14.68 12.35
CA THR A 40 0.33 15.66 11.89
C THR A 40 1.45 15.92 12.90
N MET A 41 1.28 15.51 14.15
CA MET A 41 2.35 15.53 15.15
C MET A 41 3.42 14.46 14.90
N VAL A 42 3.05 13.38 14.19
CA VAL A 42 3.94 12.27 13.86
C VAL A 42 4.40 12.34 12.40
N ASN A 43 3.49 12.72 11.50
CA ASN A 43 3.73 12.80 10.06
C ASN A 43 3.32 14.17 9.54
N THR A 44 4.26 15.09 9.45
CA THR A 44 4.03 16.48 9.05
C THR A 44 3.84 16.68 7.54
N GLU A 45 4.29 15.73 6.72
CA GLU A 45 4.35 15.84 5.27
C GLU A 45 3.29 14.97 4.58
N GLY A 46 2.02 15.37 4.66
CA GLY A 46 0.93 14.71 3.98
C GLY A 46 0.42 15.49 2.77
N MET A 47 0.58 14.97 1.55
CA MET A 47 -0.20 15.49 0.42
C MET A 47 -1.65 14.99 0.52
N SER A 48 -2.58 15.61 -0.25
CA SER A 48 -3.97 15.17 -0.32
C SER A 48 -4.10 13.71 -0.78
N THR A 49 -5.11 13.01 -0.24
CA THR A 49 -5.50 11.68 -0.72
C THR A 49 -6.44 11.84 -1.91
N GLY A 50 -6.10 11.27 -3.06
CA GLY A 50 -6.91 11.37 -4.26
C GLY A 50 -6.38 10.54 -5.43
N ALA A 51 -7.21 10.33 -6.44
CA ALA A 51 -6.90 9.73 -7.74
C ALA A 51 -6.18 8.35 -7.70
N GLY A 52 -6.41 7.54 -6.67
CA GLY A 52 -5.77 6.22 -6.54
C GLY A 52 -4.28 6.22 -6.18
N TYR A 53 -3.61 7.35 -6.31
CA TYR A 53 -2.17 7.54 -6.16
C TYR A 53 -1.63 7.29 -4.75
N THR A 54 -2.50 7.33 -3.76
CA THR A 54 -2.11 7.19 -2.35
C THR A 54 -1.52 5.82 -2.03
N ASN A 55 -2.10 4.74 -2.57
CA ASN A 55 -1.58 3.39 -2.37
C ASN A 55 -0.14 3.25 -2.90
N ASP A 56 0.15 3.85 -4.06
CA ASP A 56 1.46 3.77 -4.69
C ASP A 56 2.52 4.45 -3.83
N VAL A 57 2.27 5.70 -3.46
CA VAL A 57 3.26 6.51 -2.70
C VAL A 57 3.47 5.96 -1.29
N ILE A 58 2.39 5.69 -0.57
CA ILE A 58 2.49 5.20 0.81
C ILE A 58 2.97 3.76 0.83
N GLY A 59 2.54 2.92 -0.12
CA GLY A 59 3.01 1.55 -0.23
C GLY A 59 4.53 1.45 -0.35
N PHE A 60 5.13 2.23 -1.23
CA PHE A 60 6.59 2.27 -1.36
C PHE A 60 7.30 2.87 -0.15
N ALA A 61 6.71 3.88 0.51
CA ALA A 61 7.26 4.40 1.76
C ALA A 61 7.22 3.35 2.89
N VAL A 62 6.13 2.58 2.99
CA VAL A 62 6.03 1.46 3.94
C VAL A 62 7.05 0.37 3.63
N ILE A 63 7.25 0.04 2.35
CA ILE A 63 8.28 -0.92 1.93
C ILE A 63 9.66 -0.44 2.38
N ASP A 64 10.02 0.82 2.09
CA ASP A 64 11.32 1.40 2.49
C ASP A 64 11.54 1.34 4.01
N ALA A 65 10.53 1.72 4.82
CA ALA A 65 10.61 1.61 6.27
C ALA A 65 10.81 0.17 6.74
N CYS A 66 10.01 -0.76 6.18
CA CYS A 66 10.07 -2.18 6.54
C CYS A 66 11.39 -2.83 6.14
N GLU A 67 11.94 -2.48 4.99
CA GLU A 67 13.25 -2.98 4.56
C GLU A 67 14.39 -2.47 5.45
N LYS A 68 14.36 -1.19 5.85
CA LYS A 68 15.31 -0.62 6.82
C LYS A 68 15.27 -1.37 8.15
N LEU A 69 14.06 -1.65 8.64
CA LEU A 69 13.85 -2.41 9.87
C LEU A 69 14.33 -3.86 9.70
N LYS A 70 13.93 -4.52 8.61
CA LYS A 70 14.29 -5.91 8.31
C LYS A 70 15.80 -6.12 8.30
N LYS A 71 16.57 -5.24 7.65
CA LYS A 71 18.05 -5.29 7.63
C LYS A 71 18.68 -5.31 9.03
N ARG A 72 18.05 -4.67 10.02
CA ARG A 72 18.55 -4.62 11.40
C ARG A 72 18.23 -5.89 12.17
N ILE A 73 17.07 -6.52 11.91
CA ILE A 73 16.57 -7.65 12.70
C ILE A 73 16.71 -9.01 12.01
N GLU A 74 16.99 -9.08 10.71
CA GLU A 74 17.06 -10.35 9.95
C GLU A 74 18.08 -11.34 10.50
N LYS A 75 19.18 -10.87 11.09
CA LYS A 75 20.18 -11.71 11.76
C LYS A 75 19.63 -12.52 12.92
N PHE A 76 18.48 -12.15 13.46
CA PHE A 76 17.81 -12.83 14.57
C PHE A 76 16.72 -13.79 14.12
N TYR A 77 16.34 -13.81 12.84
CA TYR A 77 15.23 -14.64 12.35
C TYR A 77 15.48 -16.13 12.50
N TYR A 78 16.72 -16.54 12.51
CA TYR A 78 17.04 -17.97 12.54
C TYR A 78 17.89 -18.33 13.76
N THR A 79 17.71 -19.58 14.20
CA THR A 79 18.56 -20.23 15.19
C THR A 79 18.91 -21.63 14.72
N THR A 80 19.91 -22.22 15.34
CA THR A 80 20.28 -23.62 15.09
C THR A 80 19.72 -24.46 16.23
N ASP A 81 19.01 -25.54 15.92
CA ASP A 81 18.52 -26.49 16.90
C ASP A 81 19.66 -27.44 17.39
N LYS A 82 19.28 -28.36 18.29
CA LYS A 82 20.22 -29.37 18.84
C LYS A 82 20.76 -30.31 17.77
N ASN A 83 20.11 -30.42 16.62
CA ASN A 83 20.45 -31.30 15.50
C ASN A 83 21.23 -30.56 14.38
N GLY A 84 21.56 -29.28 14.60
CA GLY A 84 22.24 -28.48 13.59
C GLY A 84 21.32 -27.90 12.51
N GLN A 85 20.00 -28.10 12.60
CA GLN A 85 19.05 -27.56 11.63
C GLN A 85 18.73 -26.08 11.90
N LYS A 86 18.64 -25.33 10.82
CA LYS A 86 18.27 -23.90 10.87
C LYS A 86 16.75 -23.76 11.04
N ILE A 87 16.33 -23.27 12.18
CA ILE A 87 14.92 -23.06 12.52
C ILE A 87 14.62 -21.56 12.57
N ARG A 88 13.47 -21.16 12.02
CA ARG A 88 12.97 -19.80 12.11
C ARG A 88 12.42 -19.54 13.51
N ARG A 89 12.84 -18.45 14.15
CA ARG A 89 12.30 -18.02 15.44
C ARG A 89 10.91 -17.40 15.30
N PRO A 90 10.04 -17.54 16.29
CA PRO A 90 8.85 -16.71 16.41
C PRO A 90 9.21 -15.22 16.39
N PHE A 91 8.40 -14.39 15.74
CA PHE A 91 8.70 -12.97 15.60
C PHE A 91 8.86 -12.24 16.95
N SER A 92 8.08 -12.64 17.96
CA SER A 92 8.21 -12.13 19.32
C SER A 92 9.63 -12.30 19.89
N ASP A 93 10.27 -13.43 19.60
CA ASP A 93 11.63 -13.72 20.09
C ASP A 93 12.67 -12.93 19.28
N VAL A 94 12.44 -12.76 17.97
CA VAL A 94 13.26 -11.89 17.13
C VAL A 94 13.28 -10.46 17.69
N VAL A 95 12.09 -9.91 18.01
CA VAL A 95 11.98 -8.56 18.58
C VAL A 95 12.63 -8.46 19.95
N LYS A 96 12.43 -9.45 20.84
CA LYS A 96 13.09 -9.49 22.15
C LYS A 96 14.62 -9.48 22.02
N MET A 97 15.17 -10.30 21.12
CA MET A 97 16.61 -10.35 20.92
C MET A 97 17.17 -9.05 20.34
N ALA A 98 16.44 -8.47 19.38
CA ALA A 98 16.81 -7.18 18.81
C ALA A 98 16.79 -6.07 19.90
N TYR A 99 15.78 -6.05 20.76
CA TYR A 99 15.68 -5.12 21.88
C TYR A 99 16.83 -5.31 22.88
N MET A 100 17.09 -6.54 23.31
CA MET A 100 18.17 -6.85 24.28
C MET A 100 19.56 -6.50 23.73
N THR A 101 19.74 -6.56 22.41
CA THR A 101 20.99 -6.16 21.74
C THR A 101 21.00 -4.69 21.33
N LYS A 102 20.04 -3.89 21.83
CA LYS A 102 19.95 -2.43 21.61
C LYS A 102 19.89 -2.05 20.12
N GLN A 103 19.20 -2.86 19.31
CA GLN A 103 18.91 -2.46 17.94
C GLN A 103 17.82 -1.38 17.94
N ASP A 104 17.95 -0.41 17.03
CA ASP A 104 16.88 0.54 16.77
C ASP A 104 15.71 -0.17 16.10
N LEU A 105 14.55 -0.20 16.76
CA LEU A 105 13.31 -0.83 16.31
C LEU A 105 12.34 0.16 15.67
N THR A 106 12.79 1.38 15.38
CA THR A 106 12.03 2.40 14.67
C THR A 106 12.56 2.57 13.25
N ALA A 107 11.70 2.88 12.31
CA ALA A 107 12.12 3.23 10.96
C ALA A 107 11.17 4.26 10.36
N HIS A 108 11.75 5.22 9.66
CA HIS A 108 11.02 6.17 8.83
C HIS A 108 11.22 5.80 7.36
N GLY A 109 10.10 5.66 6.63
CA GLY A 109 10.08 5.41 5.21
C GLY A 109 9.71 6.66 4.44
N PHE A 110 10.35 6.84 3.30
CA PHE A 110 10.10 7.95 2.41
C PHE A 110 10.19 7.49 0.95
N TYR A 111 9.29 7.96 0.12
CA TYR A 111 9.29 7.65 -1.30
C TYR A 111 8.97 8.88 -2.13
N ILE A 112 9.82 9.14 -3.13
CA ILE A 112 9.60 10.17 -4.15
C ILE A 112 9.11 9.47 -5.40
N SER A 113 7.85 9.72 -5.75
CA SER A 113 7.32 9.21 -7.00
C SER A 113 8.01 9.86 -8.19
N PRO A 114 8.41 9.07 -9.20
CA PRO A 114 8.92 9.62 -10.45
C PRO A 114 7.90 10.60 -11.05
N GLN A 115 8.35 11.78 -11.43
CA GLN A 115 7.48 12.74 -12.10
C GLN A 115 7.25 12.30 -13.56
N PRO A 116 6.00 12.24 -14.02
CA PRO A 116 5.74 12.03 -15.44
C PRO A 116 6.29 13.23 -16.23
N GLY A 117 7.07 12.95 -17.24
CA GLY A 117 7.66 13.99 -18.09
C GLY A 117 6.71 14.40 -19.21
N PHE A 118 5.60 15.07 -18.92
CA PHE A 118 4.64 15.54 -19.91
C PHE A 118 4.65 17.07 -20.04
N ASN A 119 4.83 17.56 -21.26
CA ASN A 119 4.71 18.99 -21.58
C ASN A 119 3.29 19.26 -22.09
N PHE A 120 2.49 19.97 -21.30
CA PHE A 120 1.09 20.28 -21.63
C PHE A 120 0.94 21.21 -22.84
N ASP A 121 1.87 22.12 -23.09
CA ASP A 121 1.81 23.07 -24.21
C ASP A 121 2.10 22.38 -25.54
N LYS A 122 3.10 21.51 -25.56
CA LYS A 122 3.50 20.74 -26.74
C LYS A 122 2.72 19.44 -26.91
N LYS A 123 1.99 19.01 -25.87
CA LYS A 123 1.31 17.70 -25.79
C LYS A 123 2.25 16.52 -26.06
N GLU A 124 3.49 16.63 -25.58
CA GLU A 124 4.54 15.64 -25.78
C GLU A 124 5.00 15.07 -24.44
N GLY A 125 5.47 13.81 -24.47
CA GLY A 125 5.99 13.11 -23.31
C GLY A 125 5.04 12.06 -22.75
N ARG A 126 5.33 11.59 -21.54
CA ARG A 126 4.57 10.55 -20.87
C ARG A 126 3.77 11.16 -19.72
N PRO A 127 2.42 11.26 -19.82
CA PRO A 127 1.59 11.91 -18.77
C PRO A 127 1.34 11.01 -17.56
N TYR A 128 1.49 9.67 -17.70
CA TYR A 128 1.18 8.69 -16.67
C TYR A 128 2.38 7.78 -16.39
N GLN A 129 2.41 7.21 -15.21
CA GLN A 129 3.46 6.26 -14.81
C GLN A 129 3.15 4.85 -15.31
N TYR A 130 1.87 4.46 -15.31
CA TYR A 130 1.36 3.17 -15.77
C TYR A 130 -0.04 3.35 -16.37
N TYR A 131 -0.53 2.29 -16.97
CA TYR A 131 -1.86 2.22 -17.57
C TYR A 131 -2.60 1.03 -16.98
N GLU A 132 -3.91 1.19 -16.84
CA GLU A 132 -4.86 0.15 -16.51
C GLU A 132 -5.77 -0.09 -17.69
N TYR A 133 -6.30 -1.30 -17.83
CA TYR A 133 -7.10 -1.70 -18.98
C TYR A 133 -8.51 -2.04 -18.54
N GLY A 134 -9.50 -1.56 -19.26
CA GLY A 134 -10.88 -1.84 -18.99
C GLY A 134 -11.77 -1.55 -20.20
N ALA A 135 -12.98 -2.09 -20.16
CA ALA A 135 -14.02 -1.80 -21.12
C ALA A 135 -15.35 -1.58 -20.40
N GLY A 136 -16.11 -0.60 -20.86
CA GLY A 136 -17.44 -0.29 -20.33
C GLY A 136 -18.46 -0.19 -21.46
N VAL A 137 -19.66 -0.72 -21.23
CA VAL A 137 -20.82 -0.62 -22.12
C VAL A 137 -22.02 -0.16 -21.31
N SER A 138 -22.77 0.78 -21.86
CA SER A 138 -24.04 1.23 -21.27
C SER A 138 -25.16 1.17 -22.31
N LEU A 139 -26.31 0.66 -21.89
CA LEU A 139 -27.55 0.70 -22.66
C LEU A 139 -28.39 1.87 -22.16
N VAL A 140 -28.70 2.80 -23.06
CA VAL A 140 -29.42 4.03 -22.74
C VAL A 140 -30.65 4.18 -23.66
N GLU A 141 -31.79 4.53 -23.08
CA GLU A 141 -32.99 4.95 -23.79
C GLU A 141 -33.08 6.48 -23.81
N ILE A 142 -33.36 7.07 -24.96
CA ILE A 142 -33.56 8.52 -25.12
C ILE A 142 -34.92 8.79 -25.76
N ASP A 143 -35.76 9.59 -25.10
CA ASP A 143 -36.96 10.13 -25.70
C ASP A 143 -36.59 11.30 -26.63
N LEU A 144 -36.80 11.12 -27.91
CA LEU A 144 -36.41 12.11 -28.92
C LEU A 144 -37.30 13.36 -28.90
N LEU A 145 -38.50 13.31 -28.30
CA LEU A 145 -39.41 14.46 -28.21
C LEU A 145 -39.08 15.33 -27.03
N THR A 146 -38.78 14.74 -25.90
CA THR A 146 -38.57 15.47 -24.62
C THR A 146 -37.12 15.66 -24.28
N GLY A 147 -36.20 14.89 -24.88
CA GLY A 147 -34.79 14.85 -24.54
C GLY A 147 -34.48 14.12 -23.22
N GLN A 148 -35.47 13.51 -22.58
CA GLN A 148 -35.27 12.73 -21.37
C GLN A 148 -34.47 11.46 -21.70
N HIS A 149 -33.62 11.04 -20.75
CA HIS A 149 -32.85 9.81 -20.90
C HIS A 149 -32.93 8.94 -19.65
N LYS A 150 -32.76 7.64 -19.87
CA LYS A 150 -32.72 6.63 -18.81
C LYS A 150 -31.61 5.64 -19.11
N VAL A 151 -30.72 5.41 -18.14
CA VAL A 151 -29.75 4.33 -18.22
C VAL A 151 -30.46 3.05 -17.83
N LEU A 152 -30.49 2.08 -18.75
CA LEU A 152 -31.13 0.77 -18.57
C LEU A 152 -30.17 -0.24 -17.97
N GLU A 153 -28.94 -0.30 -18.50
CA GLU A 153 -27.90 -1.22 -18.04
C GLU A 153 -26.52 -0.57 -18.14
N GLY A 154 -25.61 -1.00 -17.27
CA GLY A 154 -24.20 -0.64 -17.31
C GLY A 154 -23.34 -1.87 -16.99
N HIS A 155 -22.35 -2.16 -17.84
CA HIS A 155 -21.43 -3.28 -17.67
C HIS A 155 -20.00 -2.74 -17.76
N ILE A 156 -19.16 -3.12 -16.78
CA ILE A 156 -17.74 -2.74 -16.74
C ILE A 156 -16.91 -3.98 -16.50
N VAL A 157 -15.87 -4.16 -17.31
CA VAL A 157 -14.80 -5.14 -17.08
C VAL A 157 -13.52 -4.36 -16.91
N PHE A 158 -12.83 -4.59 -15.80
CA PHE A 158 -11.68 -3.81 -15.42
C PHE A 158 -10.56 -4.73 -14.91
N ASP A 159 -9.34 -4.51 -15.37
CA ASP A 159 -8.13 -5.19 -14.88
C ASP A 159 -7.35 -4.25 -13.96
N ALA A 160 -7.55 -4.41 -12.67
CA ALA A 160 -6.82 -3.65 -11.64
C ALA A 160 -5.51 -4.33 -11.20
N GLY A 161 -5.10 -5.42 -11.87
CA GLY A 161 -3.95 -6.22 -11.49
C GLY A 161 -4.18 -7.05 -10.23
N GLN A 162 -3.11 -7.36 -9.51
CA GLN A 162 -3.19 -8.17 -8.29
C GLN A 162 -3.73 -7.36 -7.12
N SER A 163 -4.83 -7.80 -6.55
CA SER A 163 -5.44 -7.16 -5.37
C SER A 163 -4.49 -7.12 -4.16
N LEU A 164 -4.41 -5.97 -3.50
CA LEU A 164 -3.73 -5.82 -2.20
C LEU A 164 -4.62 -6.25 -1.03
N ASN A 165 -5.93 -6.18 -1.21
CA ASN A 165 -6.90 -6.60 -0.21
C ASN A 165 -8.16 -7.17 -0.90
N PRO A 166 -8.20 -8.47 -1.21
CA PRO A 166 -9.33 -9.09 -1.90
C PRO A 166 -10.69 -8.91 -1.21
N GLY A 167 -10.69 -8.71 0.10
CA GLY A 167 -11.92 -8.48 0.86
C GLY A 167 -12.58 -7.12 0.62
N ILE A 168 -11.88 -6.16 0.02
CA ILE A 168 -12.42 -4.85 -0.36
C ILE A 168 -12.83 -4.83 -1.84
N ASP A 169 -12.21 -5.67 -2.65
CA ASP A 169 -12.37 -5.66 -4.11
C ASP A 169 -13.52 -6.55 -4.58
N ILE A 170 -14.36 -7.07 -3.64
CA ILE A 170 -15.54 -7.91 -3.92
C ILE A 170 -16.76 -7.04 -4.21
#